data_db99e568d77b405c6b63dba18a4b462d
#
_entry.id   db99e568d77b405c6b63dba18a4b462d
#
_cell.length_a   1.000
_cell.length_b   1.000
_cell.length_c   1.000
_cell.angle_alpha   90.00
_cell.angle_beta   90.00
_cell.angle_gamma   90.00
#
_symmetry.space_group_name_H-M   'P 1'
#
loop_
_entity.id
_entity.type
_entity.pdbx_description
1 polymer ?
#
loop_
_entity_poly.entity_id
_entity_poly.type
_entity_poly.pdbx_seq_one_letter_code
_entity_poly.pdbx_strand_id
1 'polypeptide(L)'
;MSPKHILTDPCTLVVFTYAPAGLGHLRVTNSLSAGLPKGVKTVLLGSSDKGIEAIHKFISIHVVTRRLMEWFQRGRPQKIFTFFYRKYLRSYSDEMKRKIEEIFEQQVDIPKKVVIVATHFGLAHKIAKVKKEIEKKTGAKIILVVQVTDDTPQYIWYVPGADVIFVPSRRTMLELKEYALKSNLEKVKIEVLPYPVNPLLSKKLSSKDYDKRIRQVSEGTGEVIDFCMPVPGAAVGMDFLHHLIPQLQSKYSRFRFHIVCKEVPFTRRFLEEVRTFPNVQLHTSKHDREIVDVYDKIYEENVISFEVTKPSEQAFKALYDFDMRGGSVLLFSNPVGRQERDNLDFLRRHGLIFDQKITQRLWSYADDGKSMSGVMKKSLMTECNALRCFQLPFGSQRAANFIWWCLKNRVFECMISNYSNAAANSDFETRSNGVEQFWSKVSLLV
;
A
#
# COMPACT_ATOMS: atom_id res chain seq x y z
N MET A 1 26.00 -20.54 -5.60
CA MET A 1 24.76 -20.78 -4.84
C MET A 1 23.71 -19.75 -5.29
N SER A 2 22.48 -20.18 -5.59
CA SER A 2 21.40 -19.21 -5.87
C SER A 2 21.20 -18.35 -4.63
N PRO A 3 20.99 -17.01 -4.74
CA PRO A 3 20.79 -16.11 -3.59
C PRO A 3 19.70 -16.56 -2.60
N LYS A 4 18.73 -17.34 -3.06
CA LYS A 4 17.63 -17.90 -2.25
C LYS A 4 18.08 -18.89 -1.17
N HIS A 5 19.23 -19.58 -1.36
CA HIS A 5 19.72 -20.57 -0.39
C HIS A 5 20.29 -19.97 0.89
N ILE A 6 20.72 -18.71 0.87
CA ILE A 6 21.32 -18.07 2.06
C ILE A 6 20.27 -17.80 3.14
N LEU A 7 19.04 -17.46 2.74
CA LEU A 7 17.94 -17.20 3.68
C LEU A 7 17.35 -18.49 4.28
N THR A 8 17.55 -19.65 3.63
CA THR A 8 17.11 -20.95 4.15
C THR A 8 18.16 -21.63 5.03
N ASP A 9 19.31 -20.99 5.26
CA ASP A 9 20.31 -21.46 6.23
C ASP A 9 19.65 -21.58 7.62
N PRO A 10 19.73 -22.75 8.30
CA PRO A 10 19.18 -22.94 9.64
C PRO A 10 19.65 -21.94 10.68
N CYS A 11 20.84 -21.37 10.49
CA CYS A 11 21.43 -20.35 11.35
C CYS A 11 20.96 -18.92 11.00
N THR A 12 20.08 -18.74 10.02
CA THR A 12 19.50 -17.45 9.63
C THR A 12 18.06 -17.32 10.11
N LEU A 13 17.73 -16.21 10.78
CA LEU A 13 16.39 -15.87 11.23
C LEU A 13 15.94 -14.57 10.55
N VAL A 14 14.71 -14.55 10.03
CA VAL A 14 14.08 -13.33 9.50
C VAL A 14 13.04 -12.83 10.51
N VAL A 15 13.20 -11.61 10.96
CA VAL A 15 12.28 -10.94 11.90
C VAL A 15 11.58 -9.81 11.18
N PHE A 16 10.27 -9.89 11.06
CA PHE A 16 9.44 -8.79 10.55
C PHE A 16 8.98 -7.91 11.70
N THR A 17 9.10 -6.59 11.54
CA THR A 17 8.59 -5.66 12.54
C THR A 17 7.54 -4.74 11.91
N TYR A 18 6.39 -4.65 12.56
CA TYR A 18 5.32 -3.75 12.18
C TYR A 18 4.72 -3.05 13.41
N ALA A 19 4.20 -1.85 13.22
CA ALA A 19 3.43 -1.15 14.24
C ALA A 19 1.95 -1.15 13.85
N PRO A 20 1.02 -1.27 14.81
CA PRO A 20 -0.42 -1.21 14.57
C PRO A 20 -0.92 0.23 14.28
N ALA A 21 -0.08 1.02 13.63
CA ALA A 21 -0.38 2.41 13.24
C ALA A 21 -1.27 2.51 11.98
N GLY A 22 -1.91 1.41 11.61
CA GLY A 22 -2.74 1.23 10.43
C GLY A 22 -2.41 -0.06 9.69
N LEU A 23 -3.32 -0.50 8.81
CA LEU A 23 -3.14 -1.76 8.06
C LEU A 23 -2.06 -1.68 6.97
N GLY A 24 -1.62 -0.49 6.57
CA GLY A 24 -0.67 -0.30 5.47
C GLY A 24 0.67 -0.96 5.72
N HIS A 25 1.29 -0.68 6.86
CA HIS A 25 2.57 -1.30 7.23
C HIS A 25 2.47 -2.83 7.34
N LEU A 26 1.36 -3.33 7.87
CA LEU A 26 1.11 -4.77 7.97
C LEU A 26 0.94 -5.42 6.60
N ARG A 27 0.24 -4.78 5.66
CA ARG A 27 0.09 -5.29 4.29
C ARG A 27 1.42 -5.39 3.57
N VAL A 28 2.29 -4.40 3.69
CA VAL A 28 3.65 -4.47 3.13
C VAL A 28 4.45 -5.59 3.78
N THR A 29 4.38 -5.72 5.11
CA THR A 29 4.99 -6.83 5.84
C THR A 29 4.48 -8.18 5.34
N ASN A 30 3.15 -8.33 5.17
CA ASN A 30 2.54 -9.56 4.65
C ASN A 30 2.98 -9.86 3.22
N SER A 31 3.04 -8.84 2.34
CA SER A 31 3.54 -9.00 0.97
C SER A 31 4.97 -9.53 0.94
N LEU A 32 5.86 -8.95 1.76
CA LEU A 32 7.24 -9.39 1.87
C LEU A 32 7.34 -10.81 2.46
N SER A 33 6.56 -11.11 3.50
CA SER A 33 6.51 -12.45 4.11
C SER A 33 6.03 -13.52 3.13
N ALA A 34 4.99 -13.21 2.33
CA ALA A 34 4.45 -14.12 1.33
C ALA A 34 5.44 -14.44 0.18
N GLY A 35 6.43 -13.58 -0.05
CA GLY A 35 7.47 -13.80 -1.05
C GLY A 35 8.73 -14.53 -0.55
N LEU A 36 8.77 -14.90 0.73
CA LEU A 36 9.89 -15.69 1.25
C LEU A 36 9.93 -17.09 0.67
N PRO A 37 11.14 -17.65 0.44
CA PRO A 37 11.29 -19.05 0.13
C PRO A 37 10.70 -19.95 1.24
N LYS A 38 10.18 -21.10 0.87
CA LYS A 38 9.71 -22.11 1.84
C LYS A 38 10.88 -22.55 2.74
N GLY A 39 10.62 -22.73 4.03
CA GLY A 39 11.60 -23.22 5.00
C GLY A 39 12.43 -22.12 5.69
N VAL A 40 12.24 -20.84 5.33
CA VAL A 40 12.89 -19.73 6.08
C VAL A 40 12.26 -19.60 7.47
N LYS A 41 13.09 -19.61 8.51
CA LYS A 41 12.62 -19.35 9.88
C LYS A 41 12.20 -17.88 10.01
N THR A 42 10.96 -17.64 10.44
CA THR A 42 10.41 -16.29 10.55
C THR A 42 9.79 -16.02 11.90
N VAL A 43 9.95 -14.80 12.38
CA VAL A 43 9.24 -14.27 13.56
C VAL A 43 8.60 -12.94 13.22
N LEU A 44 7.36 -12.75 13.67
CA LEU A 44 6.65 -11.48 13.51
C LEU A 44 6.64 -10.74 14.85
N LEU A 45 7.35 -9.64 14.92
CA LEU A 45 7.44 -8.78 16.08
C LEU A 45 6.50 -7.59 15.95
N GLY A 46 5.32 -7.69 16.54
CA GLY A 46 4.38 -6.59 16.64
C GLY A 46 4.75 -5.63 17.77
N SER A 47 4.56 -4.34 17.56
CA SER A 47 4.64 -3.36 18.62
C SER A 47 3.26 -3.20 19.26
N SER A 48 3.16 -3.45 20.55
CA SER A 48 1.98 -3.13 21.38
C SER A 48 2.06 -1.71 21.98
N ASP A 49 2.83 -0.81 21.33
CA ASP A 49 3.07 0.54 21.83
C ASP A 49 1.78 1.39 21.74
N LYS A 50 1.00 1.35 22.83
CA LYS A 50 -0.26 2.12 22.98
C LYS A 50 -0.05 3.63 22.78
N GLY A 51 1.17 4.14 23.02
CA GLY A 51 1.52 5.55 22.82
C GLY A 51 1.56 5.91 21.34
N ILE A 52 2.19 5.07 20.50
CA ILE A 52 2.23 5.27 19.04
C ILE A 52 0.82 5.19 18.46
N GLU A 53 0.02 4.21 18.89
CA GLU A 53 -1.37 4.04 18.45
C GLU A 53 -2.24 5.25 18.84
N ALA A 54 -2.13 5.72 20.08
CA ALA A 54 -2.88 6.87 20.57
C ALA A 54 -2.52 8.17 19.83
N ILE A 55 -1.23 8.42 19.57
CA ILE A 55 -0.75 9.60 18.84
C ILE A 55 -1.25 9.55 17.39
N HIS A 56 -1.12 8.43 16.70
CA HIS A 56 -1.63 8.26 15.33
C HIS A 56 -3.14 8.48 15.25
N LYS A 57 -3.90 7.91 16.19
CA LYS A 57 -5.34 8.09 16.26
C LYS A 57 -5.73 9.55 16.50
N PHE A 58 -5.09 10.21 17.45
CA PHE A 58 -5.34 11.64 17.75
C PHE A 58 -5.08 12.54 16.55
N ILE A 59 -3.95 12.32 15.82
CA ILE A 59 -3.58 13.11 14.64
C ILE A 59 -4.57 12.84 13.49
N SER A 60 -5.04 11.60 13.33
CA SER A 60 -5.93 11.23 12.22
C SER A 60 -7.35 11.77 12.38
N ILE A 61 -7.82 11.96 13.60
CA ILE A 61 -9.22 12.35 13.90
C ILE A 61 -9.41 13.89 13.84
N HIS A 62 -8.44 14.67 14.28
CA HIS A 62 -8.60 16.13 14.38
C HIS A 62 -8.05 16.86 13.16
N VAL A 63 -8.90 17.62 12.46
CA VAL A 63 -8.53 18.39 11.25
C VAL A 63 -7.42 19.41 11.52
N VAL A 64 -7.44 20.06 12.68
CA VAL A 64 -6.44 21.08 13.04
C VAL A 64 -5.08 20.45 13.30
N THR A 65 -5.02 19.36 14.07
CA THR A 65 -3.77 18.63 14.33
C THR A 65 -3.21 18.01 13.06
N ARG A 66 -4.06 17.56 12.15
CA ARG A 66 -3.66 17.07 10.83
C ARG A 66 -3.00 18.16 10.00
N ARG A 67 -3.59 19.35 9.89
CA ARG A 67 -2.99 20.49 9.16
C ARG A 67 -1.67 20.94 9.76
N LEU A 68 -1.58 20.96 11.08
CA LEU A 68 -0.34 21.28 11.80
C LEU A 68 0.75 20.23 11.50
N MET A 69 0.42 18.94 11.54
CA MET A 69 1.35 17.86 11.20
C MET A 69 1.77 17.90 9.72
N GLU A 70 0.85 18.23 8.81
CA GLU A 70 1.20 18.43 7.40
C GLU A 70 2.20 19.58 7.21
N TRP A 71 2.07 20.66 8.00
CA TRP A 71 3.03 21.77 7.99
C TRP A 71 4.40 21.33 8.53
N PHE A 72 4.43 20.56 9.62
CA PHE A 72 5.67 19.97 10.15
C PHE A 72 6.34 18.94 9.21
N GLN A 73 5.63 18.43 8.23
CA GLN A 73 6.15 17.47 7.24
C GLN A 73 6.74 18.15 6.00
N ARG A 74 6.88 19.48 5.97
CA ARG A 74 7.38 20.23 4.81
C ARG A 74 8.50 21.18 5.16
N GLY A 75 9.48 21.30 4.25
CA GLY A 75 10.53 22.31 4.31
C GLY A 75 11.40 22.31 5.58
N ARG A 76 11.72 23.50 6.07
CA ARG A 76 12.58 23.67 7.27
C ARG A 76 11.97 23.10 8.55
N PRO A 77 10.67 23.27 8.85
CA PRO A 77 10.04 22.64 10.01
C PRO A 77 10.20 21.13 10.07
N GLN A 78 10.20 20.44 8.93
CA GLN A 78 10.39 18.99 8.88
C GLN A 78 11.75 18.55 9.46
N LYS A 79 12.83 19.31 9.21
CA LYS A 79 14.16 18.97 9.74
C LYS A 79 14.18 19.03 11.28
N ILE A 80 13.63 20.10 11.84
CA ILE A 80 13.58 20.32 13.29
C ILE A 80 12.72 19.24 13.95
N PHE A 81 11.52 19.02 13.41
CA PHE A 81 10.61 17.99 13.91
C PHE A 81 11.25 16.60 13.85
N THR A 82 11.85 16.23 12.70
CA THR A 82 12.51 14.94 12.53
C THR A 82 13.66 14.73 13.51
N PHE A 83 14.45 15.77 13.80
CA PHE A 83 15.54 15.69 14.76
C PHE A 83 15.03 15.33 16.18
N PHE A 84 14.05 16.07 16.69
CA PHE A 84 13.48 15.82 18.02
C PHE A 84 12.71 14.50 18.08
N TYR A 85 11.93 14.20 17.05
CA TYR A 85 11.15 12.97 17.00
C TYR A 85 12.03 11.72 16.90
N ARG A 86 13.12 11.77 16.15
CA ARG A 86 14.14 10.70 16.14
C ARG A 86 14.78 10.49 17.51
N LYS A 87 15.12 11.59 18.21
CA LYS A 87 15.67 11.50 19.56
C LYS A 87 14.68 10.85 20.53
N TYR A 88 13.42 11.27 20.45
CA TYR A 88 12.33 10.66 21.22
C TYR A 88 12.18 9.16 20.93
N LEU A 89 12.10 8.76 19.67
CA LEU A 89 11.98 7.33 19.31
C LEU A 89 13.12 6.49 19.84
N ARG A 90 14.34 7.02 19.81
CA ARG A 90 15.53 6.34 20.29
C ARG A 90 15.64 6.27 21.82
N SER A 91 15.01 7.19 22.56
CA SER A 91 15.03 7.14 24.02
C SER A 91 14.17 6.01 24.60
N TYR A 92 13.20 5.49 23.83
CA TYR A 92 12.32 4.38 24.23
C TYR A 92 12.69 3.07 23.52
N SER A 93 13.97 2.72 23.50
CA SER A 93 14.46 1.53 22.78
C SER A 93 14.62 0.28 23.65
N ASP A 94 14.58 0.39 24.99
CA ASP A 94 14.86 -0.73 25.90
C ASP A 94 13.80 -1.84 25.83
N GLU A 95 12.54 -1.48 25.62
CA GLU A 95 11.48 -2.47 25.37
C GLU A 95 11.76 -3.26 24.08
N MET A 96 12.19 -2.58 23.03
CA MET A 96 12.54 -3.23 21.77
C MET A 96 13.76 -4.15 21.91
N LYS A 97 14.76 -3.73 22.68
CA LYS A 97 15.91 -4.55 23.03
C LYS A 97 15.47 -5.84 23.70
N ARG A 98 14.66 -5.76 24.77
CA ARG A 98 14.14 -6.95 25.47
C ARG A 98 13.37 -7.88 24.54
N LYS A 99 12.45 -7.34 23.74
CA LYS A 99 11.68 -8.16 22.78
C LYS A 99 12.55 -8.89 21.77
N ILE A 100 13.63 -8.26 21.30
CA ILE A 100 14.55 -8.93 20.38
C ILE A 100 15.37 -9.98 21.13
N GLU A 101 15.85 -9.71 22.35
CA GLU A 101 16.55 -10.68 23.17
C GLU A 101 15.67 -11.90 23.50
N GLU A 102 14.40 -11.69 23.85
CA GLU A 102 13.40 -12.77 24.05
C GLU A 102 13.25 -13.64 22.78
N ILE A 103 13.30 -13.05 21.57
CA ILE A 103 13.28 -13.83 20.32
C ILE A 103 14.49 -14.75 20.23
N PHE A 104 15.69 -14.30 20.64
CA PHE A 104 16.89 -15.16 20.68
C PHE A 104 16.74 -16.29 21.69
N GLU A 105 16.21 -15.99 22.87
CA GLU A 105 16.01 -16.98 23.97
C GLU A 105 15.00 -18.06 23.59
N GLN A 106 14.04 -17.76 22.75
CA GLN A 106 13.02 -18.70 22.26
C GLN A 106 13.53 -19.62 21.13
N GLN A 107 14.71 -19.36 20.56
CA GLN A 107 15.26 -20.24 19.53
C GLN A 107 15.97 -21.44 20.16
N VAL A 108 15.72 -22.63 19.61
CA VAL A 108 16.45 -23.88 20.01
C VAL A 108 17.94 -23.74 19.72
N ASP A 109 18.27 -23.22 18.52
CA ASP A 109 19.63 -22.90 18.11
C ASP A 109 19.76 -21.38 17.98
N ILE A 110 20.74 -20.80 18.64
CA ILE A 110 21.01 -19.36 18.54
C ILE A 110 21.37 -19.00 17.09
N PRO A 111 20.60 -18.15 16.41
CA PRO A 111 20.87 -17.78 15.03
C PRO A 111 22.18 -16.98 14.95
N LYS A 112 23.03 -17.32 13.97
CA LYS A 112 24.27 -16.56 13.70
C LYS A 112 23.99 -15.27 12.92
N LYS A 113 22.89 -15.23 12.17
CA LYS A 113 22.46 -14.09 11.36
C LYS A 113 20.99 -13.81 11.57
N VAL A 114 20.65 -12.55 11.79
CA VAL A 114 19.26 -12.10 11.96
C VAL A 114 18.99 -10.96 11.00
N VAL A 115 18.06 -11.18 10.07
CA VAL A 115 17.59 -10.13 9.16
C VAL A 115 16.34 -9.52 9.76
N ILE A 116 16.41 -8.25 10.16
CA ILE A 116 15.25 -7.52 10.69
C ILE A 116 14.71 -6.63 9.58
N VAL A 117 13.50 -6.93 9.11
CA VAL A 117 12.77 -6.15 8.11
C VAL A 117 11.81 -5.21 8.81
N ALA A 118 12.07 -3.92 8.75
CA ALA A 118 11.26 -2.88 9.37
C ALA A 118 10.44 -2.12 8.31
N THR A 119 9.12 -2.25 8.39
CA THR A 119 8.16 -1.51 7.55
C THR A 119 7.60 -0.27 8.26
N HIS A 120 8.07 0.04 9.47
CA HIS A 120 7.69 1.22 10.23
C HIS A 120 8.93 1.94 10.76
N PHE A 121 9.06 3.22 10.42
CA PHE A 121 10.24 4.03 10.78
C PHE A 121 10.51 4.08 12.30
N GLY A 122 9.46 4.16 13.13
CA GLY A 122 9.62 4.24 14.58
C GLY A 122 10.32 3.02 15.17
N LEU A 123 9.95 1.82 14.71
CA LEU A 123 10.59 0.57 15.11
C LEU A 123 12.02 0.48 14.56
N ALA A 124 12.22 0.89 13.30
CA ALA A 124 13.54 0.92 12.69
C ALA A 124 14.54 1.78 13.50
N HIS A 125 14.11 2.97 13.97
CA HIS A 125 14.97 3.82 14.81
C HIS A 125 15.28 3.21 16.18
N LYS A 126 14.31 2.54 16.81
CA LYS A 126 14.53 1.83 18.09
C LYS A 126 15.54 0.69 17.90
N ILE A 127 15.37 -0.12 16.86
CA ILE A 127 16.24 -1.26 16.54
C ILE A 127 17.66 -0.78 16.20
N ALA A 128 17.79 0.23 15.34
CA ALA A 128 19.10 0.80 14.98
C ALA A 128 19.89 1.30 16.19
N LYS A 129 19.22 1.76 17.26
CA LYS A 129 19.86 2.20 18.52
C LYS A 129 20.45 1.03 19.29
N VAL A 130 19.75 -0.10 19.38
CA VAL A 130 20.13 -1.24 20.24
C VAL A 130 20.88 -2.34 19.50
N LYS A 131 20.91 -2.29 18.17
CA LYS A 131 21.51 -3.31 17.28
C LYS A 131 22.89 -3.77 17.75
N LYS A 132 23.84 -2.84 17.91
CA LYS A 132 25.23 -3.15 18.30
C LYS A 132 25.35 -3.80 19.68
N GLU A 133 24.48 -3.41 20.62
CA GLU A 133 24.45 -4.01 21.97
C GLU A 133 23.98 -5.45 21.92
N ILE A 134 22.94 -5.72 21.12
CA ILE A 134 22.41 -7.08 20.94
C ILE A 134 23.44 -7.96 20.22
N GLU A 135 24.08 -7.46 19.15
CA GLU A 135 25.16 -8.17 18.45
C GLU A 135 26.29 -8.55 19.40
N LYS A 136 26.72 -7.62 20.27
CA LYS A 136 27.76 -7.87 21.26
C LYS A 136 27.36 -8.94 22.30
N LYS A 137 26.09 -8.92 22.72
CA LYS A 137 25.56 -9.87 23.72
C LYS A 137 25.38 -11.27 23.16
N THR A 138 24.87 -11.38 21.94
CA THR A 138 24.42 -12.66 21.33
C THR A 138 25.49 -13.29 20.44
N GLY A 139 26.46 -12.52 19.96
CA GLY A 139 27.42 -12.94 18.93
C GLY A 139 26.83 -13.05 17.53
N ALA A 140 25.55 -12.77 17.35
CA ALA A 140 24.86 -12.83 16.07
C ALA A 140 25.05 -11.53 15.28
N LYS A 141 25.16 -11.62 13.95
CA LYS A 141 25.12 -10.47 13.05
C LYS A 141 23.68 -10.05 12.79
N ILE A 142 23.33 -8.80 13.07
CA ILE A 142 22.00 -8.25 12.78
C ILE A 142 22.07 -7.39 11.51
N ILE A 143 21.21 -7.66 10.55
CA ILE A 143 21.05 -6.90 9.32
C ILE A 143 19.72 -6.18 9.40
N LEU A 144 19.73 -4.86 9.57
CA LEU A 144 18.54 -4.04 9.64
C LEU A 144 18.19 -3.50 8.25
N VAL A 145 17.10 -3.99 7.69
CA VAL A 145 16.54 -3.59 6.40
C VAL A 145 15.29 -2.72 6.65
N VAL A 146 15.29 -1.52 6.12
CA VAL A 146 14.13 -0.61 6.22
C VAL A 146 13.43 -0.56 4.87
N GLN A 147 12.12 -0.92 4.84
CA GLN A 147 11.27 -0.78 3.67
C GLN A 147 10.35 0.43 3.85
N VAL A 148 10.53 1.44 3.01
CA VAL A 148 9.62 2.59 2.96
C VAL A 148 8.31 2.18 2.29
N THR A 149 7.20 2.50 2.93
CA THR A 149 5.86 2.00 2.56
C THR A 149 5.02 2.95 1.71
N ASP A 150 5.58 4.09 1.33
CA ASP A 150 4.96 5.11 0.48
C ASP A 150 6.04 5.80 -0.37
N ASP A 151 5.67 6.43 -1.50
CA ASP A 151 6.63 7.24 -2.28
C ASP A 151 6.79 8.63 -1.66
N THR A 152 7.11 8.68 -0.37
CA THR A 152 7.22 9.92 0.38
C THR A 152 8.64 10.13 0.90
N PRO A 153 9.31 11.24 0.56
CA PRO A 153 10.64 11.56 1.05
C PRO A 153 10.61 12.20 2.45
N GLN A 154 9.78 11.67 3.35
CA GLN A 154 9.78 12.12 4.74
C GLN A 154 11.11 11.76 5.42
N TYR A 155 11.80 12.76 5.97
CA TYR A 155 13.14 12.63 6.55
C TYR A 155 13.24 11.63 7.70
N ILE A 156 12.11 11.30 8.32
CA ILE A 156 12.06 10.29 9.38
C ILE A 156 12.35 8.86 8.87
N TRP A 157 12.17 8.59 7.56
CA TRP A 157 12.54 7.33 6.94
C TRP A 157 14.06 7.14 6.78
N TYR A 158 14.86 8.22 6.93
CA TYR A 158 16.30 8.06 6.97
C TYR A 158 16.72 7.57 8.37
N VAL A 159 17.10 6.32 8.48
CA VAL A 159 17.43 5.61 9.73
C VAL A 159 18.95 5.39 9.82
N PRO A 160 19.71 6.29 10.47
CA PRO A 160 21.13 6.04 10.74
C PRO A 160 21.32 4.76 11.54
N GLY A 161 22.26 3.89 11.10
CA GLY A 161 22.48 2.56 11.69
C GLY A 161 21.71 1.43 11.01
N ALA A 162 20.85 1.69 10.03
CA ALA A 162 20.31 0.67 9.13
C ALA A 162 21.39 0.21 8.13
N ASP A 163 21.35 -1.06 7.71
CA ASP A 163 22.27 -1.57 6.69
C ASP A 163 21.83 -1.15 5.29
N VAL A 164 20.51 -1.11 5.07
CA VAL A 164 19.94 -0.62 3.82
C VAL A 164 18.54 -0.04 4.04
N ILE A 165 18.19 0.96 3.23
CA ILE A 165 16.85 1.52 3.13
C ILE A 165 16.38 1.32 1.69
N PHE A 166 15.27 0.61 1.49
CA PHE A 166 14.63 0.46 0.21
C PHE A 166 13.49 1.47 0.05
N VAL A 167 13.47 2.13 -1.10
CA VAL A 167 12.49 3.17 -1.45
C VAL A 167 11.87 2.87 -2.81
N PRO A 168 10.62 3.29 -3.08
CA PRO A 168 9.94 2.96 -4.32
C PRO A 168 10.40 3.79 -5.52
N SER A 169 11.07 4.95 -5.32
CA SER A 169 11.48 5.81 -6.42
C SER A 169 12.83 6.47 -6.23
N ARG A 170 13.45 6.84 -7.38
CA ARG A 170 14.68 7.66 -7.43
C ARG A 170 14.47 9.03 -6.79
N ARG A 171 13.27 9.61 -6.94
CA ARG A 171 12.93 10.87 -6.30
C ARG A 171 13.08 10.77 -4.79
N THR A 172 12.43 9.80 -4.17
CA THR A 172 12.51 9.58 -2.72
C THR A 172 13.95 9.27 -2.28
N MET A 173 14.69 8.46 -3.03
CA MET A 173 16.11 8.20 -2.76
C MET A 173 16.96 9.48 -2.75
N LEU A 174 16.83 10.31 -3.77
CA LEU A 174 17.64 11.52 -3.90
C LEU A 174 17.34 12.52 -2.78
N GLU A 175 16.07 12.76 -2.46
CA GLU A 175 15.68 13.67 -1.38
C GLU A 175 16.15 13.20 -0.01
N LEU A 176 16.11 11.89 0.28
CA LEU A 176 16.64 11.33 1.53
C LEU A 176 18.18 11.42 1.61
N LYS A 177 18.89 11.17 0.51
CA LYS A 177 20.35 11.34 0.43
C LYS A 177 20.77 12.79 0.63
N GLU A 178 20.07 13.72 -0.01
CA GLU A 178 20.32 15.15 0.17
C GLU A 178 20.06 15.62 1.61
N TYR A 179 18.97 15.14 2.22
CA TYR A 179 18.69 15.40 3.63
C TYR A 179 19.83 14.89 4.54
N ALA A 180 20.28 13.66 4.32
CA ALA A 180 21.33 13.07 5.13
C ALA A 180 22.66 13.85 5.03
N LEU A 181 23.04 14.24 3.81
CA LEU A 181 24.22 15.04 3.55
C LEU A 181 24.13 16.42 4.25
N LYS A 182 23.00 17.15 4.05
CA LYS A 182 22.79 18.47 4.67
C LYS A 182 22.65 18.43 6.19
N SER A 183 22.40 17.27 6.77
CA SER A 183 22.23 17.08 8.22
C SER A 183 23.42 16.35 8.85
N ASN A 184 24.48 16.11 8.11
CA ASN A 184 25.71 15.40 8.53
C ASN A 184 25.40 14.08 9.26
N LEU A 185 24.50 13.27 8.69
CA LEU A 185 24.11 11.98 9.24
C LEU A 185 25.06 10.87 8.78
N GLU A 186 25.18 9.82 9.59
CA GLU A 186 25.85 8.58 9.20
C GLU A 186 25.32 8.09 7.85
N LYS A 187 26.23 7.69 6.95
CA LYS A 187 25.85 7.20 5.62
C LYS A 187 25.16 5.85 5.73
N VAL A 188 23.99 5.75 5.11
CA VAL A 188 23.22 4.52 4.96
C VAL A 188 23.03 4.24 3.47
N LYS A 189 23.10 2.98 3.08
CA LYS A 189 22.83 2.56 1.72
C LYS A 189 21.33 2.75 1.43
N ILE A 190 20.98 3.52 0.39
CA ILE A 190 19.60 3.65 -0.07
C ILE A 190 19.54 3.11 -1.49
N GLU A 191 18.65 2.15 -1.73
CA GLU A 191 18.41 1.57 -3.06
C GLU A 191 16.95 1.74 -3.46
N VAL A 192 16.75 1.97 -4.75
CA VAL A 192 15.42 1.98 -5.37
C VAL A 192 15.04 0.55 -5.70
N LEU A 193 13.87 0.12 -5.25
CA LEU A 193 13.25 -1.14 -5.66
C LEU A 193 11.80 -0.87 -6.08
N PRO A 194 11.26 -1.63 -7.04
CA PRO A 194 9.83 -1.62 -7.29
C PRO A 194 9.06 -1.86 -5.99
N TYR A 195 7.92 -1.21 -5.85
CA TYR A 195 7.13 -1.35 -4.63
C TYR A 195 6.76 -2.81 -4.36
N PRO A 196 6.88 -3.33 -3.12
CA PRO A 196 6.58 -4.71 -2.78
C PRO A 196 5.07 -4.98 -2.72
N VAL A 197 4.47 -5.14 -3.89
CA VAL A 197 3.05 -5.51 -4.03
C VAL A 197 2.83 -6.98 -3.67
N ASN A 198 1.60 -7.35 -3.26
CA ASN A 198 1.29 -8.70 -2.82
C ASN A 198 1.49 -9.73 -3.95
N PRO A 199 2.35 -10.76 -3.77
CA PRO A 199 2.61 -11.78 -4.80
C PRO A 199 1.37 -12.57 -5.23
N LEU A 200 0.37 -12.73 -4.35
CA LEU A 200 -0.90 -13.36 -4.70
C LEU A 200 -1.63 -12.57 -5.79
N LEU A 201 -1.70 -11.25 -5.60
CA LEU A 201 -2.43 -10.37 -6.50
C LEU A 201 -1.70 -10.15 -7.84
N SER A 202 -0.38 -10.38 -7.88
CA SER A 202 0.42 -10.34 -9.11
C SER A 202 0.35 -11.63 -9.93
N LYS A 203 -0.31 -12.68 -9.43
CA LYS A 203 -0.54 -13.92 -10.22
C LYS A 203 -1.50 -13.62 -11.36
N LYS A 204 -1.17 -14.17 -12.54
CA LYS A 204 -2.06 -14.08 -13.70
C LYS A 204 -3.37 -14.80 -13.48
N LEU A 205 -4.43 -14.23 -13.99
CA LEU A 205 -5.72 -14.89 -14.12
C LEU A 205 -5.64 -16.00 -15.18
N SER A 206 -6.52 -16.98 -15.07
CA SER A 206 -6.79 -17.87 -16.22
C SER A 206 -7.40 -17.06 -17.37
N SER A 207 -7.27 -17.53 -18.61
CA SER A 207 -7.91 -16.84 -19.76
C SER A 207 -9.42 -16.68 -19.54
N LYS A 208 -10.08 -17.68 -18.96
CA LYS A 208 -11.52 -17.65 -18.63
C LYS A 208 -11.84 -16.51 -17.64
N ASP A 209 -11.02 -16.34 -16.60
CA ASP A 209 -11.23 -15.32 -15.58
C ASP A 209 -10.91 -13.93 -16.11
N TYR A 210 -9.89 -13.81 -16.96
CA TYR A 210 -9.59 -12.53 -17.62
C TYR A 210 -10.72 -12.12 -18.57
N ASP A 211 -11.23 -13.05 -19.39
CA ASP A 211 -12.41 -12.81 -20.23
C ASP A 211 -13.65 -12.44 -19.41
N LYS A 212 -13.83 -13.08 -18.25
CA LYS A 212 -14.89 -12.68 -17.31
C LYS A 212 -14.70 -11.25 -16.84
N ARG A 213 -13.49 -10.82 -16.48
CA ARG A 213 -13.20 -9.43 -16.08
C ARG A 213 -13.55 -8.43 -17.18
N ILE A 214 -13.24 -8.75 -18.44
CA ILE A 214 -13.62 -7.93 -19.60
C ILE A 214 -15.14 -7.83 -19.69
N ARG A 215 -15.86 -8.97 -19.64
CA ARG A 215 -17.32 -9.00 -19.71
C ARG A 215 -17.99 -8.23 -18.56
N GLN A 216 -17.42 -8.27 -17.34
CA GLN A 216 -17.94 -7.53 -16.19
C GLN A 216 -18.03 -6.02 -16.46
N VAL A 217 -17.12 -5.46 -17.23
CA VAL A 217 -17.07 -4.01 -17.55
C VAL A 217 -17.61 -3.67 -18.94
N SER A 218 -17.99 -4.67 -19.73
CA SER A 218 -18.58 -4.49 -21.07
C SER A 218 -20.10 -4.32 -21.00
N GLU A 219 -20.62 -3.43 -21.82
CA GLU A 219 -22.05 -3.14 -21.87
C GLU A 219 -22.86 -4.35 -22.38
N GLY A 220 -24.02 -4.60 -21.82
CA GLY A 220 -24.97 -5.60 -22.31
C GLY A 220 -24.67 -7.06 -21.96
N THR A 221 -23.54 -7.39 -21.34
CA THR A 221 -23.15 -8.76 -21.01
C THR A 221 -23.97 -9.39 -19.89
N GLY A 222 -24.52 -8.58 -19.03
CA GLY A 222 -25.27 -9.06 -17.86
C GLY A 222 -24.41 -9.65 -16.74
N GLU A 223 -23.10 -9.60 -16.82
CA GLU A 223 -22.20 -10.08 -15.78
C GLU A 223 -22.29 -9.20 -14.51
N VAL A 224 -22.01 -9.81 -13.37
CA VAL A 224 -21.90 -9.10 -12.09
C VAL A 224 -20.58 -8.36 -12.03
N ILE A 225 -20.62 -7.08 -11.69
CA ILE A 225 -19.41 -6.24 -11.51
C ILE A 225 -19.00 -6.27 -10.05
N ASP A 226 -17.88 -6.89 -9.76
CA ASP A 226 -17.37 -7.07 -8.40
C ASP A 226 -16.46 -5.91 -7.97
N PHE A 227 -16.84 -5.28 -6.86
CA PHE A 227 -16.06 -4.23 -6.19
C PHE A 227 -15.46 -4.77 -4.90
N CYS A 228 -14.17 -4.60 -4.70
CA CYS A 228 -13.53 -4.74 -3.40
C CYS A 228 -13.38 -3.34 -2.76
N MET A 229 -13.83 -3.20 -1.52
CA MET A 229 -13.83 -1.93 -0.77
C MET A 229 -13.16 -2.12 0.59
N PRO A 230 -11.81 -2.11 0.65
CA PRO A 230 -11.11 -2.23 1.91
C PRO A 230 -11.19 -0.93 2.72
N VAL A 231 -11.75 -1.02 3.92
CA VAL A 231 -11.78 0.08 4.89
C VAL A 231 -10.42 0.17 5.57
N PRO A 232 -9.73 1.34 5.51
CA PRO A 232 -8.43 1.51 6.18
C PRO A 232 -8.53 1.38 7.70
N GLY A 233 -7.43 1.04 8.36
CA GLY A 233 -7.40 0.87 9.82
C GLY A 233 -7.83 2.11 10.62
N ALA A 234 -7.64 3.32 10.08
CA ALA A 234 -8.15 4.57 10.65
C ALA A 234 -9.60 4.89 10.26
N ALA A 235 -10.31 3.96 9.60
CA ALA A 235 -11.70 4.08 9.14
C ALA A 235 -12.00 5.31 8.25
N VAL A 236 -10.98 5.85 7.60
CA VAL A 236 -11.14 6.97 6.66
C VAL A 236 -11.92 6.49 5.43
N GLY A 237 -12.95 7.24 5.05
CA GLY A 237 -13.76 6.95 3.86
C GLY A 237 -15.00 6.09 4.11
N MET A 238 -15.31 5.68 5.35
CA MET A 238 -16.53 4.93 5.63
C MET A 238 -17.80 5.68 5.19
N ASP A 239 -17.90 6.97 5.51
CA ASP A 239 -19.01 7.81 5.08
C ASP A 239 -19.11 7.90 3.55
N PHE A 240 -17.99 8.02 2.87
CA PHE A 240 -17.96 8.01 1.41
C PHE A 240 -18.47 6.67 0.84
N LEU A 241 -18.02 5.53 1.38
CA LEU A 241 -18.46 4.20 0.93
C LEU A 241 -19.93 3.96 1.24
N HIS A 242 -20.39 4.35 2.44
CA HIS A 242 -21.79 4.24 2.85
C HIS A 242 -22.74 4.92 1.87
N HIS A 243 -22.37 6.10 1.35
CA HIS A 243 -23.17 6.82 0.37
C HIS A 243 -22.92 6.39 -1.07
N LEU A 244 -21.70 5.92 -1.42
CA LEU A 244 -21.35 5.49 -2.77
C LEU A 244 -22.14 4.23 -3.18
N ILE A 245 -22.28 3.25 -2.29
CA ILE A 245 -22.92 1.97 -2.59
C ILE A 245 -24.36 2.13 -3.06
N PRO A 246 -25.27 2.79 -2.33
CA PRO A 246 -26.65 2.99 -2.78
C PRO A 246 -26.73 3.78 -4.08
N GLN A 247 -25.83 4.76 -4.29
CA GLN A 247 -25.78 5.53 -5.52
C GLN A 247 -25.39 4.68 -6.74
N LEU A 248 -24.50 3.72 -6.57
CA LEU A 248 -24.16 2.75 -7.62
C LEU A 248 -25.31 1.77 -7.84
N GLN A 249 -25.90 1.23 -6.78
CA GLN A 249 -27.04 0.30 -6.86
C GLN A 249 -28.24 0.89 -7.57
N SER A 250 -28.52 2.18 -7.38
CA SER A 250 -29.61 2.87 -8.10
C SER A 250 -29.37 2.96 -9.62
N LYS A 251 -28.13 2.83 -10.07
CA LYS A 251 -27.78 2.87 -11.50
C LYS A 251 -27.78 1.48 -12.16
N TYR A 252 -27.39 0.46 -11.41
CA TYR A 252 -27.27 -0.90 -11.93
C TYR A 252 -27.37 -1.94 -10.83
N SER A 253 -28.30 -2.86 -10.94
CA SER A 253 -28.59 -3.88 -9.91
C SER A 253 -27.54 -4.99 -9.82
N ARG A 254 -26.62 -5.09 -10.79
CA ARG A 254 -25.60 -6.15 -10.84
C ARG A 254 -24.24 -5.74 -10.26
N PHE A 255 -24.16 -4.66 -9.53
CA PHE A 255 -23.01 -4.38 -8.70
C PHE A 255 -23.02 -5.25 -7.45
N ARG A 256 -21.89 -5.87 -7.15
CA ARG A 256 -21.64 -6.60 -5.91
C ARG A 256 -20.46 -5.99 -5.18
N PHE A 257 -20.57 -5.84 -3.87
CA PHE A 257 -19.61 -5.12 -3.05
C PHE A 257 -19.05 -6.01 -1.95
N HIS A 258 -17.74 -6.26 -1.98
CA HIS A 258 -17.00 -6.95 -0.94
C HIS A 258 -16.37 -5.90 -0.03
N ILE A 259 -16.94 -5.69 1.15
CA ILE A 259 -16.44 -4.73 2.13
C ILE A 259 -15.54 -5.45 3.10
N VAL A 260 -14.25 -5.08 3.13
CA VAL A 260 -13.26 -5.61 4.07
C VAL A 260 -13.03 -4.60 5.16
N CYS A 261 -13.41 -4.94 6.40
CA CYS A 261 -13.38 -3.99 7.51
C CYS A 261 -13.00 -4.66 8.83
N LYS A 262 -12.08 -4.05 9.58
CA LYS A 262 -11.79 -4.49 10.95
C LYS A 262 -12.95 -4.13 11.88
N GLU A 263 -13.39 -5.09 12.70
CA GLU A 263 -14.42 -4.88 13.72
C GLU A 263 -13.81 -4.20 14.94
N VAL A 264 -14.11 -2.91 15.09
CA VAL A 264 -13.72 -2.10 16.24
C VAL A 264 -14.89 -1.19 16.62
N PRO A 265 -14.94 -0.63 17.84
CA PRO A 265 -16.10 0.15 18.28
C PRO A 265 -16.54 1.25 17.32
N PHE A 266 -15.60 1.93 16.66
CA PHE A 266 -15.90 3.03 15.75
C PHE A 266 -16.30 2.60 14.33
N THR A 267 -16.16 1.32 13.94
CA THR A 267 -16.65 0.76 12.67
C THR A 267 -18.00 0.08 12.79
N ARG A 268 -18.48 -0.19 14.02
CA ARG A 268 -19.69 -0.97 14.29
C ARG A 268 -20.91 -0.40 13.58
N ARG A 269 -21.19 0.88 13.74
CA ARG A 269 -22.35 1.53 13.11
C ARG A 269 -22.31 1.42 11.58
N PHE A 270 -21.16 1.69 10.98
CA PHE A 270 -20.97 1.52 9.54
C PHE A 270 -21.27 0.09 9.08
N LEU A 271 -20.74 -0.92 9.80
CA LEU A 271 -20.95 -2.32 9.46
C LEU A 271 -22.43 -2.74 9.61
N GLU A 272 -23.12 -2.26 10.64
CA GLU A 272 -24.55 -2.49 10.84
C GLU A 272 -25.39 -1.91 9.69
N GLU A 273 -25.10 -0.67 9.28
CA GLU A 273 -25.83 0.03 8.21
C GLU A 273 -25.58 -0.64 6.84
N VAL A 274 -24.31 -0.89 6.44
CA VAL A 274 -24.01 -1.44 5.12
C VAL A 274 -24.42 -2.91 4.97
N ARG A 275 -24.60 -3.64 6.07
CA ARG A 275 -25.13 -5.02 6.06
C ARG A 275 -26.54 -5.09 5.47
N THR A 276 -27.32 -4.02 5.58
CA THR A 276 -28.68 -3.95 5.06
C THR A 276 -28.76 -3.65 3.56
N PHE A 277 -27.63 -3.27 2.94
CA PHE A 277 -27.63 -2.93 1.52
C PHE A 277 -27.65 -4.19 0.65
N PRO A 278 -28.43 -4.20 -0.44
CA PRO A 278 -28.45 -5.32 -1.37
C PRO A 278 -27.05 -5.58 -1.97
N ASN A 279 -26.75 -6.85 -2.26
CA ASN A 279 -25.49 -7.28 -2.90
C ASN A 279 -24.21 -6.85 -2.20
N VAL A 280 -24.26 -6.59 -0.89
CA VAL A 280 -23.09 -6.33 -0.04
C VAL A 280 -22.71 -7.59 0.69
N GLN A 281 -21.43 -7.95 0.61
CA GLN A 281 -20.80 -9.02 1.35
C GLN A 281 -19.79 -8.42 2.32
N LEU A 282 -20.02 -8.65 3.63
CA LEU A 282 -19.12 -8.17 4.67
C LEU A 282 -18.07 -9.22 4.99
N HIS A 283 -16.82 -8.81 4.96
CA HIS A 283 -15.66 -9.60 5.29
C HIS A 283 -14.94 -8.91 6.47
N THR A 284 -15.11 -9.45 7.66
CA THR A 284 -14.69 -8.77 8.90
C THR A 284 -13.81 -9.66 9.76
N SER A 285 -12.94 -9.03 10.54
CA SER A 285 -12.22 -9.65 11.66
C SER A 285 -11.90 -8.61 12.74
N LYS A 286 -11.71 -9.07 13.97
CA LYS A 286 -11.24 -8.25 15.10
C LYS A 286 -9.71 -8.09 15.08
N HIS A 287 -9.00 -8.97 14.40
CA HIS A 287 -7.55 -9.05 14.39
C HIS A 287 -6.96 -8.50 13.09
N ASP A 288 -5.90 -7.69 13.19
CA ASP A 288 -5.25 -7.04 12.04
C ASP A 288 -4.69 -8.04 11.02
N ARG A 289 -4.14 -9.16 11.48
CA ARG A 289 -3.58 -10.18 10.61
C ARG A 289 -4.66 -10.91 9.83
N GLU A 290 -5.71 -11.35 10.51
CA GLU A 290 -6.83 -12.06 9.90
C GLU A 290 -7.53 -11.21 8.83
N ILE A 291 -7.65 -9.88 9.05
CA ILE A 291 -8.30 -9.01 8.05
C ILE A 291 -7.49 -8.91 6.75
N VAL A 292 -6.16 -9.08 6.81
CA VAL A 292 -5.31 -9.16 5.61
C VAL A 292 -5.51 -10.49 4.91
N ASP A 293 -5.58 -11.60 5.65
CA ASP A 293 -5.83 -12.93 5.08
C ASP A 293 -7.24 -13.02 4.45
N VAL A 294 -8.24 -12.44 5.11
CA VAL A 294 -9.61 -12.31 4.58
C VAL A 294 -9.65 -11.51 3.27
N TYR A 295 -8.89 -10.42 3.21
CA TYR A 295 -8.76 -9.64 1.99
C TYR A 295 -8.15 -10.46 0.84
N ASP A 296 -7.06 -11.17 1.09
CA ASP A 296 -6.39 -12.00 0.08
C ASP A 296 -7.33 -13.11 -0.45
N LYS A 297 -8.12 -13.74 0.43
CA LYS A 297 -9.10 -14.77 0.08
C LYS A 297 -10.18 -14.27 -0.89
N ILE A 298 -10.63 -13.02 -0.77
CA ILE A 298 -11.59 -12.45 -1.72
C ILE A 298 -11.05 -12.47 -3.14
N TYR A 299 -9.78 -12.13 -3.33
CA TYR A 299 -9.13 -12.17 -4.64
C TYR A 299 -8.78 -13.58 -5.13
N GLU A 300 -8.68 -14.56 -4.23
CA GLU A 300 -8.53 -15.97 -4.62
C GLU A 300 -9.85 -16.55 -5.15
N GLU A 301 -10.97 -16.18 -4.54
CA GLU A 301 -12.28 -16.76 -4.81
C GLU A 301 -13.09 -15.99 -5.87
N ASN A 302 -12.76 -14.72 -6.13
CA ASN A 302 -13.53 -13.86 -7.01
C ASN A 302 -12.66 -13.17 -8.06
N VAL A 303 -13.26 -12.88 -9.21
CA VAL A 303 -12.69 -11.99 -10.23
C VAL A 303 -13.13 -10.58 -9.92
N ILE A 304 -12.29 -9.84 -9.22
CA ILE A 304 -12.57 -8.46 -8.83
C ILE A 304 -12.32 -7.53 -10.03
N SER A 305 -13.33 -6.74 -10.40
CA SER A 305 -13.23 -5.74 -11.46
C SER A 305 -12.56 -4.47 -10.95
N PHE A 306 -13.01 -3.99 -9.79
CA PHE A 306 -12.55 -2.72 -9.22
C PHE A 306 -12.24 -2.83 -7.73
N GLU A 307 -11.21 -2.13 -7.30
CA GLU A 307 -11.00 -1.82 -5.90
C GLU A 307 -11.17 -0.32 -5.67
N VAL A 308 -12.05 0.04 -4.73
CA VAL A 308 -12.26 1.44 -4.32
C VAL A 308 -11.50 1.69 -3.02
N THR A 309 -10.45 2.51 -3.08
CA THR A 309 -9.58 2.73 -1.94
C THR A 309 -8.97 4.14 -1.92
N LYS A 310 -8.31 4.49 -0.84
CA LYS A 310 -7.56 5.75 -0.74
C LYS A 310 -6.17 5.61 -1.39
N PRO A 311 -5.54 6.73 -1.81
CA PRO A 311 -4.22 6.70 -2.42
C PRO A 311 -3.07 6.53 -1.40
N SER A 312 -3.21 5.55 -0.49
CA SER A 312 -2.16 5.10 0.42
C SER A 312 -1.27 4.06 -0.25
N GLU A 313 -0.68 3.15 0.52
CA GLU A 313 0.03 1.97 0.02
C GLU A 313 -0.79 1.15 -0.99
N GLN A 314 -2.13 1.24 -0.92
CA GLN A 314 -3.02 0.57 -1.86
C GLN A 314 -2.93 1.13 -3.28
N ALA A 315 -2.48 2.37 -3.44
CA ALA A 315 -2.30 2.98 -4.76
C ALA A 315 -1.29 2.20 -5.62
N PHE A 316 -0.31 1.55 -5.01
CA PHE A 316 0.68 0.74 -5.73
C PHE A 316 0.12 -0.54 -6.34
N LYS A 317 -1.16 -0.88 -6.10
CA LYS A 317 -1.86 -1.91 -6.89
C LYS A 317 -2.02 -1.51 -8.35
N ALA A 318 -1.88 -0.23 -8.68
CA ALA A 318 -1.75 0.23 -10.07
C ALA A 318 -0.51 -0.34 -10.79
N LEU A 319 0.40 -1.01 -10.09
CA LEU A 319 1.53 -1.74 -10.69
C LEU A 319 1.14 -3.13 -11.21
N TYR A 320 -0.07 -3.63 -10.89
CA TYR A 320 -0.55 -4.88 -11.45
C TYR A 320 -1.07 -4.69 -12.87
N ASP A 321 -0.80 -5.68 -13.71
CA ASP A 321 -1.40 -5.77 -15.02
C ASP A 321 -2.86 -6.25 -14.93
N PHE A 322 -3.68 -5.91 -15.93
CA PHE A 322 -5.10 -6.29 -15.90
C PHE A 322 -5.34 -7.80 -16.07
N ASP A 323 -4.36 -8.54 -16.57
CA ASP A 323 -4.40 -10.01 -16.60
C ASP A 323 -3.96 -10.65 -15.26
N MET A 324 -3.60 -9.83 -14.26
CA MET A 324 -3.30 -10.28 -12.89
C MET A 324 -4.56 -10.25 -12.01
N ARG A 325 -4.51 -10.93 -10.85
CA ARG A 325 -5.66 -11.02 -9.90
C ARG A 325 -6.07 -9.65 -9.36
N GLY A 326 -5.12 -8.78 -9.05
CA GLY A 326 -5.41 -7.41 -8.63
C GLY A 326 -6.19 -6.67 -9.71
N GLY A 327 -7.37 -6.16 -9.42
CA GLY A 327 -8.24 -5.48 -10.37
C GLY A 327 -7.82 -4.02 -10.63
N SER A 328 -8.65 -3.32 -11.38
CA SER A 328 -8.50 -1.87 -11.57
C SER A 328 -8.71 -1.12 -10.26
N VAL A 329 -7.94 -0.06 -10.05
CA VAL A 329 -8.00 0.73 -8.80
C VAL A 329 -8.74 2.05 -9.03
N LEU A 330 -9.71 2.34 -8.17
CA LEU A 330 -10.45 3.60 -8.12
C LEU A 330 -10.06 4.32 -6.83
N LEU A 331 -9.34 5.42 -6.96
CA LEU A 331 -8.76 6.15 -5.84
C LEU A 331 -9.65 7.29 -5.39
N PHE A 332 -9.83 7.46 -4.07
CA PHE A 332 -10.49 8.65 -3.52
C PHE A 332 -9.80 9.93 -3.96
N SER A 333 -10.57 10.98 -4.23
CA SER A 333 -10.05 12.25 -4.71
C SER A 333 -9.32 13.07 -3.65
N ASN A 334 -9.68 12.92 -2.37
CA ASN A 334 -9.12 13.68 -1.26
C ASN A 334 -8.01 12.89 -0.56
N PRO A 335 -6.74 13.13 -0.91
CA PRO A 335 -5.64 12.56 -0.16
C PRO A 335 -5.60 13.12 1.26
N VAL A 336 -5.41 12.23 2.23
CA VAL A 336 -5.24 12.58 3.63
C VAL A 336 -3.75 12.63 3.95
N GLY A 337 -3.18 13.83 3.95
CA GLY A 337 -1.78 14.03 4.26
C GLY A 337 -0.83 13.99 3.06
N ARG A 338 0.46 14.14 3.36
CA ARG A 338 1.52 14.22 2.35
C ARG A 338 1.74 12.89 1.63
N GLN A 339 1.75 11.78 2.35
CA GLN A 339 2.03 10.45 1.79
C GLN A 339 1.08 10.11 0.65
N GLU A 340 -0.22 10.32 0.84
CA GLU A 340 -1.22 10.02 -0.19
C GLU A 340 -1.09 10.94 -1.42
N ARG A 341 -0.69 12.20 -1.22
CA ARG A 341 -0.36 13.10 -2.35
C ARG A 341 0.88 12.66 -3.11
N ASP A 342 1.94 12.29 -2.39
CA ASP A 342 3.19 11.82 -2.99
C ASP A 342 2.96 10.51 -3.77
N ASN A 343 2.12 9.59 -3.27
CA ASN A 343 1.72 8.37 -3.99
C ASN A 343 0.94 8.68 -5.27
N LEU A 344 -0.01 9.63 -5.23
CA LEU A 344 -0.70 10.08 -6.46
C LEU A 344 0.27 10.71 -7.47
N ASP A 345 1.24 11.48 -7.00
CA ASP A 345 2.27 12.07 -7.85
C ASP A 345 3.17 10.98 -8.46
N PHE A 346 3.47 9.90 -7.72
CA PHE A 346 4.14 8.73 -8.28
C PHE A 346 3.35 8.16 -9.47
N LEU A 347 2.06 7.89 -9.27
CA LEU A 347 1.23 7.33 -10.34
C LEU A 347 1.15 8.24 -11.56
N ARG A 348 1.05 9.57 -11.37
CA ARG A 348 1.02 10.54 -12.48
C ARG A 348 2.34 10.57 -13.23
N ARG A 349 3.48 10.61 -12.53
CA ARG A 349 4.81 10.64 -13.15
C ARG A 349 5.07 9.43 -14.03
N HIS A 350 4.47 8.30 -13.69
CA HIS A 350 4.62 7.04 -14.43
C HIS A 350 3.46 6.77 -15.41
N GLY A 351 2.55 7.73 -15.62
CA GLY A 351 1.45 7.59 -16.57
C GLY A 351 0.42 6.50 -16.18
N LEU A 352 0.38 6.09 -14.92
CA LEU A 352 -0.56 5.07 -14.42
C LEU A 352 -1.96 5.62 -14.14
N ILE A 353 -2.09 6.94 -13.99
CA ILE A 353 -3.35 7.68 -13.94
C ILE A 353 -3.26 8.90 -14.87
N PHE A 354 -4.39 9.41 -15.32
CA PHE A 354 -4.44 10.65 -16.07
C PHE A 354 -3.85 11.84 -15.30
N ASP A 355 -3.31 12.79 -16.03
CA ASP A 355 -2.97 14.08 -15.45
C ASP A 355 -4.21 14.79 -14.89
N GLN A 356 -3.98 15.82 -14.08
CA GLN A 356 -5.05 16.50 -13.38
C GLN A 356 -6.04 17.21 -14.32
N LYS A 357 -5.57 17.74 -15.46
CA LYS A 357 -6.43 18.46 -16.42
C LYS A 357 -7.37 17.50 -17.13
N ILE A 358 -6.86 16.37 -17.60
CA ILE A 358 -7.66 15.33 -18.24
C ILE A 358 -8.65 14.75 -17.21
N THR A 359 -8.19 14.44 -16.00
CA THR A 359 -9.05 13.94 -14.91
C THR A 359 -10.23 14.88 -14.63
N GLN A 360 -9.98 16.18 -14.45
CA GLN A 360 -11.04 17.19 -14.21
C GLN A 360 -12.01 17.30 -15.37
N ARG A 361 -11.50 17.23 -16.59
CA ARG A 361 -12.32 17.25 -17.81
C ARG A 361 -13.26 16.05 -17.88
N LEU A 362 -12.77 14.85 -17.59
CA LEU A 362 -13.60 13.64 -17.54
C LEU A 362 -14.67 13.72 -16.45
N TRP A 363 -14.32 14.26 -15.28
CA TRP A 363 -15.30 14.49 -14.23
C TRP A 363 -16.42 15.46 -14.68
N SER A 364 -16.07 16.56 -15.37
CA SER A 364 -17.05 17.49 -15.91
C SER A 364 -17.97 16.83 -16.94
N TYR A 365 -17.45 15.98 -17.83
CA TYR A 365 -18.31 15.23 -18.78
C TYR A 365 -19.29 14.29 -18.06
N ALA A 366 -18.83 13.62 -17.01
CA ALA A 366 -19.67 12.73 -16.22
C ALA A 366 -20.74 13.48 -15.43
N ASP A 367 -20.40 14.67 -14.88
CA ASP A 367 -21.33 15.54 -14.16
C ASP A 367 -22.44 16.09 -15.09
N ASP A 368 -22.07 16.48 -16.31
CA ASP A 368 -22.99 17.02 -17.34
C ASP A 368 -23.78 15.90 -18.08
N GLY A 369 -23.46 14.63 -17.85
CA GLY A 369 -24.05 13.50 -18.59
C GLY A 369 -23.71 13.51 -20.09
N LYS A 370 -22.67 14.24 -20.50
CA LYS A 370 -22.28 14.39 -21.90
C LYS A 370 -21.61 13.14 -22.45
N SER A 371 -22.00 12.74 -23.63
CA SER A 371 -21.24 11.74 -24.38
C SER A 371 -19.95 12.35 -24.96
N MET A 372 -18.90 11.53 -25.08
CA MET A 372 -17.66 11.99 -25.71
C MET A 372 -17.85 12.18 -27.22
N SER A 373 -17.28 13.24 -27.77
CA SER A 373 -17.13 13.39 -29.22
C SER A 373 -16.25 12.29 -29.81
N GLY A 374 -16.42 11.97 -31.11
CA GLY A 374 -15.66 10.90 -31.76
C GLY A 374 -14.15 11.08 -31.68
N VAL A 375 -13.64 12.31 -31.88
CA VAL A 375 -12.20 12.65 -31.80
C VAL A 375 -11.67 12.47 -30.37
N MET A 376 -12.38 13.01 -29.40
CA MET A 376 -12.01 12.88 -27.98
C MET A 376 -12.07 11.43 -27.51
N LYS A 377 -13.09 10.68 -27.95
CA LYS A 377 -13.22 9.26 -27.63
C LYS A 377 -12.01 8.49 -28.15
N LYS A 378 -11.56 8.73 -29.39
CA LYS A 378 -10.39 8.07 -29.98
C LYS A 378 -9.11 8.39 -29.21
N SER A 379 -8.86 9.67 -28.86
CA SER A 379 -7.68 10.06 -28.07
C SER A 379 -7.69 9.40 -26.69
N LEU A 380 -8.80 9.51 -25.97
CA LEU A 380 -8.96 8.91 -24.64
C LEU A 380 -8.76 7.39 -24.66
N MET A 381 -9.32 6.70 -25.65
CA MET A 381 -9.16 5.24 -25.79
C MET A 381 -7.70 4.84 -26.02
N THR A 382 -6.92 5.63 -26.75
CA THR A 382 -5.49 5.39 -26.91
C THR A 382 -4.73 5.61 -25.61
N GLU A 383 -5.04 6.66 -24.87
CA GLU A 383 -4.39 6.95 -23.58
C GLU A 383 -4.78 5.93 -22.48
N CYS A 384 -6.01 5.42 -22.50
CA CYS A 384 -6.49 4.43 -21.54
C CYS A 384 -5.65 3.12 -21.54
N ASN A 385 -5.00 2.77 -22.63
CA ASN A 385 -4.18 1.56 -22.72
C ASN A 385 -2.99 1.55 -21.75
N ALA A 386 -2.49 2.73 -21.37
CA ALA A 386 -1.38 2.88 -20.42
C ALA A 386 -1.84 3.00 -18.97
N LEU A 387 -3.12 3.30 -18.74
CA LEU A 387 -3.64 3.52 -17.40
C LEU A 387 -3.83 2.22 -16.63
N ARG A 388 -3.77 2.34 -15.31
CA ARG A 388 -4.02 1.23 -14.36
C ARG A 388 -5.08 1.59 -13.33
N CYS A 389 -5.33 2.87 -13.11
CA CYS A 389 -6.29 3.32 -12.12
C CYS A 389 -6.90 4.67 -12.51
N PHE A 390 -7.96 5.03 -11.81
CA PHE A 390 -8.65 6.32 -11.94
C PHE A 390 -8.75 7.00 -10.58
N GLN A 391 -8.63 8.33 -10.58
CA GLN A 391 -8.99 9.14 -9.44
C GLN A 391 -10.48 9.51 -9.54
N LEU A 392 -11.25 9.18 -8.50
CA LEU A 392 -12.68 9.49 -8.42
C LEU A 392 -12.90 10.99 -8.12
N PRO A 393 -13.98 11.60 -8.60
CA PRO A 393 -14.33 12.95 -8.19
C PRO A 393 -14.72 13.01 -6.70
N PHE A 394 -14.64 14.20 -6.14
CA PHE A 394 -15.04 14.45 -4.76
C PHE A 394 -16.56 14.26 -4.57
N GLY A 395 -16.93 13.57 -3.50
CA GLY A 395 -18.32 13.24 -3.16
C GLY A 395 -18.82 11.95 -3.80
N SER A 396 -19.59 11.18 -3.02
CA SER A 396 -20.06 9.84 -3.38
C SER A 396 -20.99 9.85 -4.61
N GLN A 397 -21.87 10.84 -4.70
CA GLN A 397 -22.77 10.99 -5.85
C GLN A 397 -22.01 11.22 -7.16
N ARG A 398 -21.06 12.15 -7.15
CA ARG A 398 -20.23 12.44 -8.33
C ARG A 398 -19.35 11.25 -8.70
N ALA A 399 -18.80 10.55 -7.70
CA ALA A 399 -18.01 9.34 -7.91
C ALA A 399 -18.87 8.23 -8.54
N ALA A 400 -20.11 8.02 -8.07
CA ALA A 400 -21.03 7.05 -8.67
C ALA A 400 -21.40 7.44 -10.11
N ASN A 401 -21.65 8.72 -10.38
CA ASN A 401 -21.92 9.24 -11.72
C ASN A 401 -20.72 8.99 -12.64
N PHE A 402 -19.50 9.26 -12.18
CA PHE A 402 -18.29 9.06 -12.95
C PHE A 402 -18.03 7.58 -13.26
N ILE A 403 -18.14 6.70 -12.26
CA ILE A 403 -17.99 5.24 -12.47
C ILE A 403 -19.01 4.75 -13.52
N TRP A 404 -20.27 5.15 -13.39
CA TRP A 404 -21.33 4.78 -14.33
C TRP A 404 -21.08 5.35 -15.71
N TRP A 405 -20.65 6.60 -15.81
CA TRP A 405 -20.31 7.25 -17.06
C TRP A 405 -19.15 6.52 -17.77
N CYS A 406 -18.10 6.12 -17.04
CA CYS A 406 -17.00 5.34 -17.58
C CYS A 406 -17.44 3.98 -18.12
N LEU A 407 -18.38 3.28 -17.44
CA LEU A 407 -18.96 2.03 -17.92
C LEU A 407 -19.75 2.25 -19.21
N LYS A 408 -20.68 3.22 -19.24
CA LYS A 408 -21.52 3.54 -20.41
C LYS A 408 -20.73 4.03 -21.63
N ASN A 409 -19.60 4.69 -21.41
CA ASN A 409 -18.75 5.15 -22.49
C ASN A 409 -17.61 4.15 -22.84
N ARG A 410 -17.65 2.93 -22.27
CA ARG A 410 -16.68 1.85 -22.51
C ARG A 410 -15.23 2.22 -22.15
N VAL A 411 -15.04 3.18 -21.24
CA VAL A 411 -13.70 3.62 -20.81
C VAL A 411 -12.97 2.50 -20.08
N PHE A 412 -13.63 1.85 -19.12
CA PHE A 412 -13.05 0.73 -18.38
C PHE A 412 -12.83 -0.50 -19.26
N GLU A 413 -13.76 -0.80 -20.17
CA GLU A 413 -13.59 -1.90 -21.12
C GLU A 413 -12.36 -1.66 -22.00
N CYS A 414 -12.20 -0.46 -22.53
CA CYS A 414 -11.03 -0.12 -23.34
C CYS A 414 -9.73 -0.24 -22.55
N MET A 415 -9.70 0.24 -21.32
CA MET A 415 -8.54 0.15 -20.44
C MET A 415 -8.12 -1.31 -20.18
N ILE A 416 -9.10 -2.19 -19.95
CA ILE A 416 -8.84 -3.59 -19.59
C ILE A 416 -8.57 -4.45 -20.82
N SER A 417 -9.35 -4.32 -21.91
CA SER A 417 -9.28 -5.20 -23.08
C SER A 417 -8.14 -4.84 -24.05
N ASN A 418 -7.76 -3.56 -24.12
CA ASN A 418 -6.73 -3.07 -25.04
C ASN A 418 -5.37 -2.83 -24.33
N TYR A 419 -5.22 -3.39 -23.18
CA TYR A 419 -4.03 -3.28 -22.37
C TYR A 419 -2.75 -3.63 -23.15
N SER A 420 -1.82 -2.69 -23.21
CA SER A 420 -0.49 -2.87 -23.79
C SER A 420 0.56 -2.99 -22.68
N ASN A 421 1.17 -4.17 -22.58
CA ASN A 421 2.23 -4.46 -21.60
C ASN A 421 3.50 -3.63 -21.81
N ALA A 422 3.68 -3.06 -23.01
CA ALA A 422 4.95 -2.47 -23.41
C ALA A 422 5.32 -1.18 -22.67
N ALA A 423 4.34 -0.36 -22.27
CA ALA A 423 4.61 0.94 -21.65
C ALA A 423 4.82 0.87 -20.14
N ALA A 424 4.10 -0.01 -19.45
CA ALA A 424 4.11 -0.08 -17.98
C ALA A 424 5.33 -0.80 -17.39
N ASN A 425 5.93 -1.72 -18.12
CA ASN A 425 7.09 -2.52 -17.67
C ASN A 425 8.46 -1.96 -18.12
N SER A 426 8.50 -0.85 -18.84
CA SER A 426 9.75 -0.25 -19.30
C SER A 426 10.53 0.43 -18.18
N ASP A 427 9.85 1.02 -17.19
CA ASP A 427 10.49 1.64 -16.04
C ASP A 427 10.65 0.63 -14.90
N PHE A 428 11.86 0.60 -14.34
CA PHE A 428 12.18 -0.26 -13.20
C PHE A 428 11.26 0.00 -11.99
N GLU A 429 10.89 1.26 -11.73
CA GLU A 429 10.07 1.66 -10.58
C GLU A 429 8.62 1.13 -10.67
N THR A 430 8.12 0.84 -11.88
CA THR A 430 6.73 0.40 -12.11
C THR A 430 6.55 -1.11 -12.23
N ARG A 431 7.60 -1.89 -12.07
CA ARG A 431 7.51 -3.36 -12.14
C ARG A 431 6.70 -3.93 -10.97
N SER A 432 5.94 -5.00 -11.22
CA SER A 432 5.15 -5.70 -10.20
C SER A 432 5.92 -6.76 -9.39
N ASN A 433 7.22 -6.95 -9.65
CA ASN A 433 8.07 -7.95 -9.00
C ASN A 433 8.88 -7.42 -7.80
N GLY A 434 8.38 -6.37 -7.12
CA GLY A 434 9.10 -5.70 -6.03
C GLY A 434 9.49 -6.63 -4.88
N VAL A 435 8.63 -7.60 -4.54
CA VAL A 435 8.93 -8.58 -3.48
C VAL A 435 10.09 -9.51 -3.88
N GLU A 436 10.13 -9.95 -5.14
CA GLU A 436 11.23 -10.78 -5.63
C GLU A 436 12.55 -10.00 -5.63
N GLN A 437 12.53 -8.75 -6.11
CA GLN A 437 13.70 -7.86 -6.09
C GLN A 437 14.16 -7.58 -4.67
N PHE A 438 13.23 -7.37 -3.73
CA PHE A 438 13.56 -7.17 -2.31
C PHE A 438 14.37 -8.34 -1.75
N TRP A 439 13.85 -9.57 -1.88
CA TRP A 439 14.54 -10.75 -1.33
C TRP A 439 15.84 -11.06 -2.06
N SER A 440 15.91 -10.81 -3.36
CA SER A 440 17.17 -10.92 -4.13
C SER A 440 18.23 -9.97 -3.58
N LYS A 441 17.89 -8.74 -3.22
CA LYS A 441 18.82 -7.76 -2.65
C LYS A 441 19.17 -8.06 -1.20
N VAL A 442 18.19 -8.45 -0.39
CA VAL A 442 18.44 -8.83 1.02
C VAL A 442 19.38 -10.03 1.11
N SER A 443 19.21 -11.03 0.25
CA SER A 443 20.11 -12.20 0.24
C SER A 443 21.58 -11.89 -0.06
N LEU A 444 21.88 -10.75 -0.68
CA LEU A 444 23.26 -10.29 -0.91
C LEU A 444 23.88 -9.61 0.34
N LEU A 445 23.08 -9.27 1.35
CA LEU A 445 23.53 -8.66 2.60
C LEU A 445 23.84 -9.70 3.68
N VAL A 446 23.25 -10.87 3.56
CA VAL A 446 23.36 -12.01 4.49
C VAL A 446 24.59 -12.85 4.19
#